data_7a48401c3671275cb6cd3a60c2a90aac
#
_entry.id   7a48401c3671275cb6cd3a60c2a90aac
#
_cell.length_a   1.000
_cell.length_b   1.000
_cell.length_c   1.000
_cell.angle_alpha   90.00
_cell.angle_beta   90.00
_cell.angle_gamma   90.00
#
_symmetry.space_group_name_H-M   'P 1'
#
loop_
_entity.id
_entity.type
_entity.pdbx_description
1 polymer ?
#
loop_
_entity_poly.entity_id
_entity_poly.type
_entity_poly.pdbx_seq_one_letter_code
_entity_poly.pdbx_strand_id
1 'polypeptide(L)'
;MLLLLTGCSAGTKKLRFGAAGLGGVYHIFADTFANVLSTENNDFQIDVKTTAGSAANLRLLSEGYIQLAVAQADLLHDAWNGDGNFADRKIYQGYGAVAALYTEACQIVV
;
A
#
# COMPACT_ATOMS: atom_id res chain seq x y z
N MET A 1 14.50 26.38 39.95
CA MET A 1 13.43 25.60 39.24
C MET A 1 13.93 25.32 37.83
N LEU A 2 14.43 24.11 37.59
CA LEU A 2 15.05 23.72 36.33
C LEU A 2 13.96 23.04 35.48
N LEU A 3 13.47 23.67 34.42
CA LEU A 3 12.54 23.07 33.46
C LEU A 3 13.34 22.16 32.53
N LEU A 4 13.21 20.87 32.72
CA LEU A 4 13.66 19.85 31.75
C LEU A 4 12.66 19.81 30.60
N LEU A 5 12.99 20.47 29.50
CA LEU A 5 12.29 20.29 28.21
C LEU A 5 12.70 18.90 27.64
N THR A 6 11.89 17.89 27.91
CA THR A 6 11.99 16.61 27.19
C THR A 6 11.49 16.84 25.77
N GLY A 7 12.39 17.11 24.84
CA GLY A 7 12.08 17.14 23.42
C GLY A 7 11.66 15.73 22.99
N CYS A 8 10.39 15.56 22.60
CA CYS A 8 9.95 14.37 21.87
C CYS A 8 10.69 14.37 20.52
N SER A 9 11.74 13.55 20.40
CA SER A 9 12.29 13.19 19.11
C SER A 9 11.20 12.40 18.37
N ALA A 10 10.58 12.99 17.36
CA ALA A 10 9.70 12.27 16.47
C ALA A 10 10.55 11.25 15.70
N GLY A 11 10.56 10.00 16.15
CA GLY A 11 11.27 8.93 15.48
C GLY A 11 10.72 8.70 14.07
N THR A 12 11.57 8.21 13.15
CA THR A 12 11.18 7.84 11.78
C THR A 12 9.97 6.89 11.79
N LYS A 13 8.91 7.25 11.07
CA LYS A 13 7.71 6.42 10.96
C LYS A 13 7.95 5.29 9.97
N LYS A 14 7.71 4.06 10.39
CA LYS A 14 7.78 2.88 9.53
C LYS A 14 6.41 2.62 8.90
N LEU A 15 6.37 2.59 7.56
CA LEU A 15 5.19 2.28 6.76
C LEU A 15 5.42 0.98 6.00
N ARG A 16 4.42 0.13 5.93
CA ARG A 16 4.45 -1.10 5.13
C ARG A 16 3.73 -0.86 3.82
N PHE A 17 4.37 -1.23 2.72
CA PHE A 17 3.84 -1.09 1.37
C PHE A 17 3.58 -2.47 0.77
N GLY A 18 2.31 -2.84 0.62
CA GLY A 18 1.90 -4.07 -0.06
C GLY A 18 2.10 -3.95 -1.57
N ALA A 19 3.02 -4.75 -2.10
CA ALA A 19 3.31 -4.79 -3.52
C ALA A 19 2.60 -5.99 -4.21
N ALA A 20 3.32 -6.99 -4.54
CA ALA A 20 2.87 -8.28 -5.05
C ALA A 20 4.09 -9.22 -5.07
N GLY A 21 4.14 -10.18 -5.98
CA GLY A 21 5.28 -11.05 -6.15
C GLY A 21 6.57 -10.32 -6.54
N LEU A 22 7.71 -10.84 -6.10
CA LEU A 22 9.04 -10.34 -6.45
C LEU A 22 9.22 -10.31 -7.98
N GLY A 23 9.83 -9.25 -8.48
CA GLY A 23 10.09 -9.06 -9.92
C GLY A 23 8.87 -8.59 -10.73
N GLY A 24 7.70 -8.51 -10.14
CA GLY A 24 6.53 -7.91 -10.77
C GLY A 24 6.59 -6.36 -10.77
N VAL A 25 5.83 -5.75 -11.69
CA VAL A 25 5.80 -4.28 -11.85
C VAL A 25 5.43 -3.55 -10.56
N TYR A 26 4.48 -4.08 -9.80
CA TYR A 26 4.07 -3.50 -8.51
C TYR A 26 5.22 -3.48 -7.50
N HIS A 27 6.01 -4.54 -7.47
CA HIS A 27 7.16 -4.64 -6.56
C HIS A 27 8.27 -3.66 -6.95
N ILE A 28 8.59 -3.59 -8.24
CA ILE A 28 9.56 -2.64 -8.79
C ILE A 28 9.14 -1.19 -8.50
N PHE A 29 7.86 -0.89 -8.69
CA PHE A 29 7.31 0.44 -8.37
C PHE A 29 7.44 0.74 -6.87
N ALA A 30 7.04 -0.18 -6.00
CA ALA A 30 7.08 0.03 -4.56
C ALA A 30 8.51 0.22 -4.04
N ASP A 31 9.47 -0.56 -4.53
CA ASP A 31 10.89 -0.40 -4.20
C ASP A 31 11.44 0.93 -4.67
N THR A 32 11.12 1.34 -5.90
CA THR A 32 11.55 2.63 -6.45
C THR A 32 10.96 3.78 -5.63
N PHE A 33 9.67 3.71 -5.33
CA PHE A 33 8.99 4.71 -4.49
C PHE A 33 9.61 4.81 -3.10
N ALA A 34 9.89 3.66 -2.46
CA ALA A 34 10.53 3.61 -1.15
C ALA A 34 11.92 4.25 -1.16
N ASN A 35 12.72 3.98 -2.20
CA ASN A 35 14.05 4.56 -2.37
C ASN A 35 13.98 6.08 -2.58
N VAL A 36 13.13 6.56 -3.48
CA VAL A 36 12.96 8.01 -3.72
C VAL A 36 12.52 8.71 -2.45
N LEU A 37 11.51 8.17 -1.74
CA LEU A 37 11.05 8.81 -0.51
C LEU A 37 12.12 8.86 0.56
N SER A 38 12.96 7.84 0.69
CA SER A 38 14.05 7.81 1.67
C SER A 38 15.16 8.81 1.37
N THR A 39 15.33 9.20 0.11
CA THR A 39 16.31 10.24 -0.28
C THR A 39 15.79 11.65 -0.10
N GLU A 40 14.48 11.85 -0.27
CA GLU A 40 13.84 13.17 -0.18
C GLU A 40 13.36 13.51 1.22
N ASN A 41 13.05 12.51 2.03
CA ASN A 41 12.47 12.71 3.36
C ASN A 41 12.84 11.57 4.33
N ASN A 42 13.49 11.92 5.42
CA ASN A 42 13.91 10.99 6.46
C ASN A 42 12.82 10.68 7.52
N ASP A 43 11.66 11.30 7.43
CA ASP A 43 10.56 11.10 8.40
C ASP A 43 9.88 9.75 8.24
N PHE A 44 10.04 9.12 7.06
CA PHE A 44 9.41 7.85 6.72
C PHE A 44 10.42 6.81 6.27
N GLN A 45 10.25 5.60 6.76
CA GLN A 45 10.90 4.40 6.25
C GLN A 45 9.84 3.47 5.68
N ILE A 46 9.94 3.11 4.40
CA ILE A 46 9.00 2.19 3.75
C ILE A 46 9.60 0.78 3.71
N ASP A 47 8.84 -0.16 4.24
CA ASP A 47 9.12 -1.59 4.22
C ASP A 47 8.22 -2.24 3.17
N VAL A 48 8.77 -2.56 2.00
CA VAL A 48 8.04 -3.19 0.88
C VAL A 48 7.78 -4.65 1.20
N LYS A 49 6.52 -5.05 1.09
CA LYS A 49 6.04 -6.39 1.41
C LYS A 49 5.58 -7.13 0.17
N THR A 50 6.09 -8.33 -0.03
CA THR A 50 5.53 -9.29 -0.98
C THR A 50 4.16 -9.73 -0.49
N THR A 51 3.17 -9.68 -1.38
CA THR A 51 1.78 -10.06 -1.11
C THR A 51 1.22 -10.91 -2.25
N ALA A 52 0.00 -11.39 -2.09
CA ALA A 52 -0.73 -12.11 -3.13
C ALA A 52 -1.44 -11.18 -4.15
N GLY A 53 -1.02 -9.92 -4.26
CA GLY A 53 -1.53 -8.95 -5.23
C GLY A 53 -2.70 -8.11 -4.72
N SER A 54 -3.44 -7.49 -5.67
CA SER A 54 -4.42 -6.43 -5.40
C SER A 54 -5.47 -6.80 -4.36
N ALA A 55 -6.11 -7.96 -4.49
CA ALA A 55 -7.15 -8.37 -3.54
C ALA A 55 -6.62 -8.54 -2.10
N ALA A 56 -5.43 -9.12 -1.96
CA ALA A 56 -4.77 -9.24 -0.65
C ALA A 56 -4.38 -7.85 -0.10
N ASN A 57 -3.87 -6.97 -0.96
CA ASN A 57 -3.48 -5.61 -0.59
C ASN A 57 -4.65 -4.81 -0.03
N LEU A 58 -5.81 -4.89 -0.68
CA LEU A 58 -7.02 -4.17 -0.24
C LEU A 58 -7.54 -4.68 1.11
N ARG A 59 -7.48 -5.99 1.35
CA ARG A 59 -7.80 -6.57 2.66
C ARG A 59 -6.84 -6.08 3.75
N LEU A 60 -5.54 -6.16 3.48
CA LEU A 60 -4.49 -5.75 4.41
C LEU A 60 -4.54 -4.25 4.73
N LEU A 61 -4.87 -3.38 3.74
CA LEU A 61 -5.11 -1.95 3.95
C LEU A 61 -6.30 -1.72 4.88
N SER A 62 -7.45 -2.35 4.58
CA SER A 62 -8.67 -2.21 5.37
C SER A 62 -8.48 -2.67 6.82
N GLU A 63 -7.63 -3.66 7.05
CA GLU A 63 -7.31 -4.20 8.38
C GLU A 63 -6.19 -3.45 9.08
N GLY A 64 -5.55 -2.47 8.40
CA GLY A 64 -4.47 -1.66 8.97
C GLY A 64 -3.11 -2.38 9.05
N TYR A 65 -2.99 -3.56 8.45
CA TYR A 65 -1.72 -4.30 8.43
C TYR A 65 -0.66 -3.66 7.54
N ILE A 66 -1.08 -2.97 6.49
CA ILE A 66 -0.22 -2.15 5.63
C ILE A 66 -0.81 -0.74 5.50
N GLN A 67 0.01 0.23 5.15
CA GLN A 67 -0.37 1.64 5.06
C GLN A 67 -0.42 2.14 3.62
N LEU A 68 0.31 1.49 2.72
CA LEU A 68 0.37 1.80 1.30
C LEU A 68 0.23 0.51 0.49
N ALA A 69 -0.34 0.59 -0.71
CA ALA A 69 -0.39 -0.54 -1.63
C ALA A 69 -0.58 -0.10 -3.07
N VAL A 70 -0.20 -0.97 -4.01
CA VAL A 70 -0.66 -0.93 -5.40
C VAL A 70 -1.83 -1.89 -5.54
N ALA A 71 -2.89 -1.47 -6.22
CA ALA A 71 -4.05 -2.30 -6.51
C ALA A 71 -4.69 -1.93 -7.85
N GLN A 72 -5.31 -2.89 -8.50
CA GLN A 72 -6.11 -2.69 -9.70
C GLN A 72 -7.41 -1.94 -9.37
N ALA A 73 -7.85 -1.08 -10.28
CA ALA A 73 -9.01 -0.21 -10.06
C ALA A 73 -10.33 -0.98 -9.99
N ASP A 74 -10.48 -2.04 -10.75
CA ASP A 74 -11.64 -2.95 -10.71
C ASP A 74 -11.76 -3.65 -9.36
N LEU A 75 -10.65 -4.20 -8.85
CA LEU A 75 -10.63 -4.81 -7.51
C LEU A 75 -10.83 -3.80 -6.39
N LEU A 76 -10.39 -2.55 -6.56
CA LEU A 76 -10.70 -1.47 -5.63
C LEU A 76 -12.22 -1.20 -5.58
N HIS A 77 -12.87 -1.17 -6.75
CA HIS A 77 -14.32 -1.02 -6.87
C HIS A 77 -15.05 -2.19 -6.17
N ASP A 78 -14.66 -3.42 -6.48
CA ASP A 78 -15.26 -4.62 -5.88
C ASP A 78 -15.11 -4.65 -4.35
N ALA A 79 -13.92 -4.33 -3.86
CA ALA A 79 -13.66 -4.30 -2.41
C ALA A 79 -14.52 -3.26 -1.68
N TRP A 80 -14.71 -2.09 -2.32
CA TRP A 80 -15.51 -1.01 -1.75
C TRP A 80 -16.99 -1.35 -1.67
N ASN A 81 -17.51 -2.08 -2.68
CA ASN A 81 -18.92 -2.44 -2.79
C ASN A 81 -19.24 -3.82 -2.19
N GLY A 82 -18.25 -4.64 -1.91
CA GLY A 82 -18.43 -6.02 -1.45
C GLY A 82 -18.83 -6.96 -2.58
N ASP A 83 -18.32 -6.72 -3.79
CA ASP A 83 -18.61 -7.52 -4.98
C ASP A 83 -17.47 -8.49 -5.32
N GLY A 84 -17.68 -9.36 -6.29
CA GLY A 84 -16.67 -10.24 -6.85
C GLY A 84 -15.88 -11.03 -5.80
N ASN A 85 -14.59 -10.83 -5.76
CA ASN A 85 -13.69 -11.47 -4.79
C ASN A 85 -13.91 -11.04 -3.33
N PHE A 86 -14.78 -10.06 -3.10
CA PHE A 86 -15.09 -9.49 -1.78
C PHE A 86 -16.54 -9.72 -1.35
N ALA A 87 -17.27 -10.62 -2.02
CA ALA A 87 -18.65 -10.97 -1.73
C ALA A 87 -18.82 -11.81 -0.42
N ASP A 88 -17.81 -11.87 0.42
CA ASP A 88 -17.77 -12.56 1.71
C ASP A 88 -18.53 -11.82 2.83
N ARG A 89 -19.28 -10.77 2.46
CA ARG A 89 -20.06 -9.88 3.34
C ARG A 89 -19.23 -9.00 4.27
N LYS A 90 -17.91 -8.97 4.13
CA LYS A 90 -17.03 -8.04 4.83
C LYS A 90 -16.82 -6.80 3.97
N ILE A 91 -17.00 -5.63 4.56
CA ILE A 91 -16.73 -4.36 3.91
C ILE A 91 -15.25 -4.05 4.07
N TYR A 92 -14.55 -3.89 2.95
CA TYR A 92 -13.13 -3.55 2.91
C TYR A 92 -12.96 -2.07 2.53
N GLN A 93 -13.06 -1.21 3.53
CA GLN A 93 -12.98 0.25 3.42
C GLN A 93 -11.95 0.79 4.41
N GLY A 94 -11.88 2.12 4.56
CA GLY A 94 -10.96 2.78 5.49
C GLY A 94 -9.63 3.18 4.84
N TYR A 95 -9.54 3.15 3.51
CA TYR A 95 -8.41 3.62 2.72
C TYR A 95 -8.90 4.51 1.56
N GLY A 96 -8.01 5.19 0.89
CA GLY A 96 -8.31 6.05 -0.25
C GLY A 96 -7.32 5.89 -1.38
N ALA A 97 -7.73 6.22 -2.61
CA ALA A 97 -6.84 6.29 -3.76
C ALA A 97 -6.00 7.57 -3.70
N VAL A 98 -4.68 7.44 -3.88
CA VAL A 98 -3.73 8.55 -3.89
C VAL A 98 -3.44 8.99 -5.33
N ALA A 99 -3.22 8.04 -6.23
CA ALA A 99 -2.91 8.31 -7.63
C ALA A 99 -3.28 7.12 -8.53
N ALA A 100 -3.58 7.42 -9.79
CA ALA A 100 -3.57 6.43 -10.86
C ALA A 100 -2.15 6.38 -11.45
N LEU A 101 -1.60 5.18 -11.57
CA LEU A 101 -0.22 4.99 -11.98
C LEU A 101 -0.10 4.73 -13.49
N TYR A 102 -0.73 3.68 -13.98
CA TYR A 102 -0.66 3.26 -15.39
C TYR A 102 -1.85 2.37 -15.76
N THR A 103 -2.04 2.15 -17.06
CA THR A 103 -3.07 1.24 -17.57
C THR A 103 -2.51 -0.15 -17.71
N GLU A 104 -3.21 -1.15 -17.17
CA GLU A 104 -2.91 -2.58 -17.39
C GLU A 104 -3.84 -3.11 -18.48
N ALA A 105 -3.27 -3.62 -19.57
CA ALA A 105 -4.02 -4.24 -20.65
C ALA A 105 -4.15 -5.73 -20.42
N CYS A 106 -5.38 -6.26 -20.49
CA CYS A 106 -5.61 -7.69 -20.53
C CYS A 106 -5.20 -8.26 -21.91
N GLN A 107 -4.30 -9.23 -21.91
CA GLN A 107 -3.85 -9.92 -23.13
C GLN A 107 -4.21 -11.39 -23.03
N ILE A 108 -4.88 -11.89 -24.05
CA ILE A 108 -5.21 -13.32 -24.17
C ILE A 108 -4.25 -13.91 -25.19
N VAL A 109 -3.49 -14.92 -24.77
CA VAL A 109 -2.60 -15.68 -25.64
C VAL A 109 -3.23 -17.04 -25.85
N VAL A 110 -3.39 -17.46 -27.11
CA VAL A 110 -3.94 -18.75 -27.56
C VAL A 110 -2.89 -19.56 -28.28
#